data_400c445a642ffd01d563412a4f2308d1
#
_entry.id   400c445a642ffd01d563412a4f2308d1
#
_cell.length_a   1.000
_cell.length_b   1.000
_cell.length_c   1.000
_cell.angle_alpha   90.00
_cell.angle_beta   90.00
_cell.angle_gamma   90.00
#
_symmetry.space_group_name_H-M   'P 1'
#
loop_
_entity.id
_entity.type
_entity.pdbx_description
1 polymer ?
#
loop_
_entity_poly.entity_id
_entity_poly.type
_entity_poly.pdbx_seq_one_letter_code
_entity_poly.pdbx_strand_id
1 'polypeptide(L)'
;MKREIREWLLTVEEFEEFYAQAVARLTGQLYVMVGDLHEAQDVVQEAFVKGWSRRRQLDRDGQPEAWIRTVAWRLAASRWRFRRRSADAWKRSGAPPHVEGPGPEKVALVEALRALPAQQRRIMTLHYLCDLTVEQVAGEMGLSASTVKTHLSRGRSALADRLQDPRIEEAPGE
;
A
#
# COMPACT_ATOMS: atom_id res chain seq x y z
N MET A 1 44.28 -13.65 5.74
CA MET A 1 42.99 -13.50 6.42
C MET A 1 41.97 -13.08 5.39
N LYS A 2 41.37 -14.09 4.70
CA LYS A 2 40.34 -13.91 3.67
C LYS A 2 39.04 -13.53 4.37
N ARG A 3 38.60 -12.27 4.26
CA ARG A 3 37.20 -11.94 4.49
C ARG A 3 36.42 -12.68 3.40
N GLU A 4 35.65 -13.68 3.79
CA GLU A 4 34.61 -14.25 2.97
C GLU A 4 33.73 -13.12 2.49
N ILE A 5 33.76 -12.87 1.20
CA ILE A 5 32.76 -12.09 0.51
C ILE A 5 31.48 -12.94 0.65
N ARG A 6 30.67 -12.67 1.67
CA ARG A 6 29.28 -13.14 1.66
C ARG A 6 28.69 -12.62 0.36
N GLU A 7 28.45 -13.52 -0.53
CA GLU A 7 27.68 -13.25 -1.73
C GLU A 7 26.30 -12.74 -1.28
N TRP A 8 26.11 -11.44 -1.36
CA TRP A 8 24.85 -10.75 -1.09
C TRP A 8 23.84 -11.10 -2.18
N LEU A 9 23.30 -12.32 -2.08
CA LEU A 9 22.31 -12.84 -3.02
C LEU A 9 21.25 -13.50 -2.17
N LEU A 10 20.03 -12.92 -2.12
CA LEU A 10 18.88 -13.67 -1.62
C LEU A 10 18.84 -14.99 -2.39
N THR A 11 19.06 -16.08 -1.68
CA THR A 11 18.90 -17.43 -2.23
C THR A 11 17.43 -17.63 -2.59
N VAL A 12 17.11 -18.73 -3.25
CA VAL A 12 15.72 -19.10 -3.54
C VAL A 12 14.94 -19.21 -2.23
N GLU A 13 15.52 -19.92 -1.26
CA GLU A 13 14.93 -20.20 0.03
C GLU A 13 14.71 -18.92 0.86
N GLU A 14 15.67 -18.01 0.89
CA GLU A 14 15.55 -16.72 1.58
C GLU A 14 14.49 -15.83 0.94
N PHE A 15 14.34 -15.84 -0.38
CA PHE A 15 13.29 -15.10 -1.06
C PHE A 15 11.90 -15.71 -0.81
N GLU A 16 11.78 -17.04 -0.77
CA GLU A 16 10.54 -17.74 -0.44
C GLU A 16 10.11 -17.44 1.00
N GLU A 17 11.04 -17.44 1.94
CA GLU A 17 10.79 -17.06 3.33
C GLU A 17 10.35 -15.59 3.43
N PHE A 18 11.04 -14.69 2.75
CA PHE A 18 10.66 -13.28 2.68
C PHE A 18 9.25 -13.11 2.10
N TYR A 19 8.92 -13.82 1.01
CA TYR A 19 7.57 -13.82 0.42
C TYR A 19 6.52 -14.26 1.45
N ALA A 20 6.73 -15.41 2.09
CA ALA A 20 5.80 -15.97 3.04
C ALA A 20 5.52 -15.03 4.23
N GLN A 21 6.55 -14.32 4.71
CA GLN A 21 6.43 -13.39 5.83
C GLN A 21 5.80 -12.05 5.44
N ALA A 22 6.03 -11.57 4.21
CA ALA A 22 5.68 -10.20 3.83
C ALA A 22 4.39 -10.10 3.00
N VAL A 23 3.99 -11.14 2.26
CA VAL A 23 2.90 -11.06 1.29
C VAL A 23 1.56 -10.63 1.89
N ALA A 24 1.16 -11.22 3.01
CA ALA A 24 -0.12 -10.89 3.66
C ALA A 24 -0.13 -9.45 4.19
N ARG A 25 0.97 -9.02 4.82
CA ARG A 25 1.12 -7.67 5.35
C ARG A 25 1.13 -6.63 4.24
N LEU A 26 1.91 -6.84 3.19
CA LEU A 26 1.96 -5.94 2.03
C LEU A 26 0.61 -5.86 1.32
N THR A 27 -0.10 -6.99 1.18
CA THR A 27 -1.45 -7.00 0.62
C THR A 27 -2.42 -6.15 1.45
N GLY A 28 -2.39 -6.27 2.79
CA GLY A 28 -3.19 -5.43 3.67
C GLY A 28 -2.88 -3.94 3.53
N GLN A 29 -1.60 -3.58 3.49
CA GLN A 29 -1.16 -2.19 3.28
C GLN A 29 -1.64 -1.64 1.93
N LEU A 30 -1.48 -2.42 0.86
CA LEU A 30 -1.94 -2.04 -0.48
C LEU A 30 -3.47 -1.96 -0.55
N TYR A 31 -4.20 -2.87 0.11
CA TYR A 31 -5.66 -2.83 0.19
C TYR A 31 -6.15 -1.49 0.77
N VAL A 32 -5.56 -1.03 1.87
CA VAL A 32 -5.89 0.29 2.44
C VAL A 32 -5.62 1.42 1.44
N MET A 33 -4.54 1.32 0.68
CA MET A 33 -4.17 2.35 -0.30
C MET A 33 -5.08 2.37 -1.53
N VAL A 34 -5.46 1.19 -2.06
CA VAL A 34 -6.20 1.07 -3.34
C VAL A 34 -7.69 0.84 -3.15
N GLY A 35 -8.07 0.23 -2.02
CA GLY A 35 -9.46 -0.01 -1.63
C GLY A 35 -10.14 -1.21 -2.31
N ASP A 36 -9.37 -2.02 -3.01
CA ASP A 36 -9.82 -3.25 -3.67
C ASP A 36 -8.84 -4.37 -3.33
N LEU A 37 -9.35 -5.46 -2.72
CA LEU A 37 -8.50 -6.55 -2.23
C LEU A 37 -7.88 -7.34 -3.38
N HIS A 38 -8.63 -7.61 -4.44
CA HIS A 38 -8.11 -8.33 -5.60
C HIS A 38 -7.01 -7.53 -6.31
N GLU A 39 -7.25 -6.24 -6.52
CA GLU A 39 -6.23 -5.33 -7.07
C GLU A 39 -4.97 -5.32 -6.19
N ALA A 40 -5.14 -5.26 -4.86
CA ALA A 40 -4.01 -5.27 -3.94
C ALA A 40 -3.22 -6.59 -4.02
N GLN A 41 -3.92 -7.74 -4.07
CA GLN A 41 -3.30 -9.05 -4.25
C GLN A 41 -2.53 -9.13 -5.55
N ASP A 42 -3.14 -8.72 -6.66
CA ASP A 42 -2.55 -8.78 -8.00
C ASP A 42 -1.27 -7.93 -8.11
N VAL A 43 -1.33 -6.67 -7.61
CA VAL A 43 -0.15 -5.80 -7.71
C VAL A 43 0.97 -6.23 -6.78
N VAL A 44 0.65 -6.80 -5.61
CA VAL A 44 1.65 -7.35 -4.70
C VAL A 44 2.31 -8.58 -5.31
N GLN A 45 1.54 -9.52 -5.88
CA GLN A 45 2.08 -10.68 -6.58
C GLN A 45 2.97 -10.26 -7.75
N GLU A 46 2.52 -9.34 -8.60
CA GLU A 46 3.32 -8.83 -9.71
C GLU A 46 4.61 -8.14 -9.23
N ALA A 47 4.55 -7.42 -8.10
CA ALA A 47 5.72 -6.80 -7.50
C ALA A 47 6.74 -7.84 -7.01
N PHE A 48 6.28 -8.94 -6.41
CA PHE A 48 7.16 -10.05 -6.02
C PHE A 48 7.77 -10.76 -7.22
N VAL A 49 7.02 -10.99 -8.31
CA VAL A 49 7.59 -11.53 -9.56
C VAL A 49 8.70 -10.62 -10.10
N LYS A 50 8.49 -9.31 -10.10
CA LYS A 50 9.53 -8.34 -10.48
C LYS A 50 10.70 -8.34 -9.49
N GLY A 51 10.43 -8.51 -8.20
CA GLY A 51 11.43 -8.65 -7.14
C GLY A 51 12.30 -9.89 -7.34
N TRP A 52 11.70 -11.02 -7.68
CA TRP A 52 12.41 -12.24 -8.00
C TRP A 52 13.45 -12.04 -9.11
N SER A 53 13.07 -11.37 -10.20
CA SER A 53 13.99 -11.07 -11.31
C SER A 53 15.16 -10.18 -10.88
N ARG A 54 15.01 -9.41 -9.79
CA ARG A 54 15.99 -8.46 -9.27
C ARG A 54 16.51 -8.82 -7.88
N ARG A 55 16.27 -10.06 -7.39
CA ARG A 55 16.59 -10.48 -6.02
C ARG A 55 18.05 -10.20 -5.61
N ARG A 56 18.96 -10.29 -6.57
CA ARG A 56 20.38 -9.97 -6.36
C ARG A 56 20.64 -8.49 -6.02
N GLN A 57 19.78 -7.59 -6.51
CA GLN A 57 19.88 -6.14 -6.26
C GLN A 57 19.12 -5.74 -5.00
N LEU A 58 18.01 -6.40 -4.71
CA LEU A 58 17.18 -6.12 -3.53
C LEU A 58 17.93 -6.29 -2.22
N ASP A 59 18.84 -7.25 -2.17
CA ASP A 59 19.67 -7.50 -1.00
C ASP A 59 20.73 -6.39 -0.77
N ARG A 60 21.27 -5.82 -1.84
CA ARG A 60 22.25 -4.73 -1.75
C ARG A 60 21.68 -3.47 -1.12
N ASP A 61 20.42 -3.18 -1.37
CA ASP A 61 19.75 -1.97 -0.89
C ASP A 61 19.23 -2.15 0.56
N GLY A 62 19.27 -3.38 1.11
CA GLY A 62 18.94 -3.71 2.50
C GLY A 62 17.47 -3.44 2.89
N GLN A 63 16.58 -3.14 1.94
CA GLN A 63 15.17 -2.85 2.17
C GLN A 63 14.26 -3.50 1.11
N PRO A 64 14.25 -4.83 1.00
CA PRO A 64 13.48 -5.52 -0.03
C PRO A 64 11.97 -5.24 0.09
N GLU A 65 11.44 -5.14 1.30
CA GLU A 65 10.02 -4.86 1.52
C GLU A 65 9.60 -3.46 1.05
N ALA A 66 10.40 -2.43 1.32
CA ALA A 66 10.15 -1.07 0.85
C ALA A 66 10.15 -1.01 -0.69
N TRP A 67 11.04 -1.76 -1.33
CA TRP A 67 11.08 -1.85 -2.78
C TRP A 67 9.82 -2.54 -3.34
N ILE A 68 9.43 -3.71 -2.81
CA ILE A 68 8.21 -4.42 -3.22
C ILE A 68 6.98 -3.51 -3.06
N ARG A 69 6.84 -2.86 -1.90
CA ARG A 69 5.74 -1.93 -1.62
C ARG A 69 5.69 -0.79 -2.63
N THR A 70 6.84 -0.18 -2.94
CA THR A 70 6.93 0.90 -3.92
C THR A 70 6.55 0.44 -5.32
N VAL A 71 7.00 -0.75 -5.74
CA VAL A 71 6.65 -1.33 -7.05
C VAL A 71 5.16 -1.64 -7.11
N ALA A 72 4.59 -2.30 -6.09
CA ALA A 72 3.17 -2.61 -6.03
C ALA A 72 2.31 -1.33 -6.10
N TRP A 73 2.69 -0.27 -5.36
CA TRP A 73 2.01 1.02 -5.45
C TRP A 73 2.08 1.64 -6.85
N ARG A 74 3.24 1.61 -7.50
CA ARG A 74 3.40 2.14 -8.87
C ARG A 74 2.53 1.38 -9.86
N LEU A 75 2.42 0.06 -9.72
CA LEU A 75 1.55 -0.79 -10.53
C LEU A 75 0.08 -0.39 -10.32
N ALA A 76 -0.37 -0.30 -9.09
CA ALA A 76 -1.74 0.11 -8.75
C ALA A 76 -2.07 1.51 -9.30
N ALA A 77 -1.18 2.48 -9.08
CA ALA A 77 -1.35 3.84 -9.59
C ALA A 77 -1.40 3.90 -11.13
N SER A 78 -0.61 3.05 -11.81
CA SER A 78 -0.63 2.94 -13.28
C SER A 78 -1.93 2.34 -13.78
N ARG A 79 -2.39 1.25 -13.18
CA ARG A 79 -3.65 0.58 -13.52
C ARG A 79 -4.85 1.51 -13.27
N TRP A 80 -4.85 2.24 -12.15
CA TRP A 80 -5.89 3.22 -11.85
C TRP A 80 -5.93 4.35 -12.88
N ARG A 81 -4.78 4.93 -13.28
CA ARG A 81 -4.72 5.96 -14.34
C ARG A 81 -5.21 5.44 -15.68
N PHE A 82 -4.88 4.21 -16.04
CA PHE A 82 -5.35 3.57 -17.26
C PHE A 82 -6.87 3.38 -17.23
N ARG A 83 -7.42 2.79 -16.15
CA ARG A 83 -8.87 2.61 -15.98
C ARG A 83 -9.62 3.93 -16.01
N ARG A 84 -9.12 4.98 -15.36
CA ARG A 84 -9.76 6.30 -15.38
C ARG A 84 -9.82 6.88 -16.79
N ARG A 85 -8.75 6.79 -17.56
CA ARG A 85 -8.74 7.21 -18.99
C ARG A 85 -9.70 6.37 -19.84
N SER A 86 -9.78 5.07 -19.60
CA SER A 86 -10.70 4.18 -20.29
C SER A 86 -12.15 4.38 -19.84
N ALA A 87 -12.41 4.70 -18.56
CA ALA A 87 -13.74 4.99 -18.03
C ALA A 87 -14.30 6.32 -18.54
N ASP A 88 -13.45 7.33 -18.81
CA ASP A 88 -13.85 8.55 -19.52
C ASP A 88 -14.29 8.24 -20.96
N ALA A 89 -13.76 7.15 -21.56
CA ALA A 89 -14.22 6.61 -22.85
C ALA A 89 -15.43 5.67 -22.72
N TRP A 90 -15.70 5.11 -21.51
CA TRP A 90 -16.67 4.03 -21.25
C TRP A 90 -17.74 4.40 -20.21
N LYS A 91 -18.19 5.63 -20.15
CA LYS A 91 -19.28 6.08 -19.26
C LYS A 91 -20.63 5.36 -19.42
N ARG A 92 -20.67 4.15 -19.96
CA ARG A 92 -21.88 3.38 -20.23
C ARG A 92 -21.96 1.96 -19.67
N SER A 93 -21.06 1.52 -18.83
CA SER A 93 -21.14 0.15 -18.27
C SER A 93 -20.77 0.13 -16.80
N GLY A 94 -21.69 -0.37 -16.00
CA GLY A 94 -21.80 -0.38 -14.56
C GLY A 94 -20.54 -0.65 -13.71
N ALA A 95 -20.64 -0.27 -12.45
CA ALA A 95 -19.60 -0.46 -11.45
C ALA A 95 -19.24 -1.94 -11.28
N PRO A 96 -17.94 -2.28 -11.07
CA PRO A 96 -17.54 -3.65 -10.77
C PRO A 96 -18.10 -4.10 -9.42
N PRO A 97 -18.35 -5.42 -9.23
CA PRO A 97 -18.92 -5.96 -8.02
C PRO A 97 -18.04 -5.71 -6.81
N HIS A 98 -18.67 -5.34 -5.70
CA HIS A 98 -18.05 -5.20 -4.39
C HIS A 98 -17.72 -6.61 -3.85
N VAL A 99 -16.47 -6.84 -3.45
CA VAL A 99 -16.05 -8.09 -2.83
C VAL A 99 -16.03 -7.88 -1.32
N GLU A 100 -16.67 -8.80 -0.59
CA GLU A 100 -16.70 -8.79 0.87
C GLU A 100 -15.30 -8.66 1.48
N GLY A 101 -15.13 -7.61 2.26
CA GLY A 101 -13.89 -7.28 2.96
C GLY A 101 -13.94 -7.70 4.44
N PRO A 102 -12.87 -7.41 5.20
CA PRO A 102 -12.78 -7.72 6.63
C PRO A 102 -13.83 -6.98 7.45
N GLY A 103 -14.16 -7.52 8.64
CA GLY A 103 -15.27 -7.11 9.50
C GLY A 103 -15.52 -5.61 9.74
N PRO A 104 -16.69 -5.23 10.28
CA PRO A 104 -17.25 -3.86 10.17
C PRO A 104 -16.33 -2.74 10.68
N GLU A 105 -15.57 -2.92 11.78
CA GLU A 105 -14.65 -1.90 12.27
C GLU A 105 -13.45 -1.65 11.34
N LYS A 106 -12.95 -2.72 10.71
CA LYS A 106 -11.87 -2.60 9.71
C LYS A 106 -12.36 -1.97 8.43
N VAL A 107 -13.63 -2.19 8.07
CA VAL A 107 -14.28 -1.57 6.91
C VAL A 107 -14.39 -0.06 7.14
N ALA A 108 -14.87 0.38 8.29
CA ALA A 108 -15.02 1.80 8.61
C ALA A 108 -13.69 2.57 8.53
N LEU A 109 -12.60 2.01 9.08
CA LEU A 109 -11.27 2.62 8.97
C LEU A 109 -10.77 2.69 7.52
N VAL A 110 -10.93 1.60 6.77
CA VAL A 110 -10.54 1.56 5.35
C VAL A 110 -11.34 2.57 4.54
N GLU A 111 -12.62 2.69 4.76
CA GLU A 111 -13.48 3.68 4.09
C GLU A 111 -13.10 5.11 4.46
N ALA A 112 -12.85 5.38 5.74
CA ALA A 112 -12.38 6.68 6.19
C ALA A 112 -11.05 7.05 5.53
N LEU A 113 -10.11 6.13 5.44
CA LEU A 113 -8.84 6.33 4.75
C LEU A 113 -9.03 6.51 3.22
N ARG A 114 -9.96 5.76 2.60
CA ARG A 114 -10.28 5.90 1.17
C ARG A 114 -10.84 7.28 0.81
N ALA A 115 -11.52 7.91 1.72
CA ALA A 115 -12.04 9.26 1.52
C ALA A 115 -10.97 10.36 1.56
N LEU A 116 -9.74 10.05 2.04
CA LEU A 116 -8.62 10.98 1.97
C LEU A 116 -8.09 11.10 0.53
N PRO A 117 -7.52 12.25 0.15
CA PRO A 117 -6.75 12.38 -1.07
C PRO A 117 -5.65 11.30 -1.16
N ALA A 118 -5.42 10.74 -2.35
CA ALA A 118 -4.57 9.56 -2.55
C ALA A 118 -3.15 9.72 -1.95
N GLN A 119 -2.55 10.90 -2.09
CA GLN A 119 -1.22 11.18 -1.51
C GLN A 119 -1.26 11.19 0.02
N GLN A 120 -2.27 11.82 0.61
CA GLN A 120 -2.46 11.88 2.07
C GLN A 120 -2.71 10.48 2.64
N ARG A 121 -3.60 9.71 2.03
CA ARG A 121 -3.87 8.32 2.40
C ARG A 121 -2.59 7.48 2.37
N ARG A 122 -1.77 7.58 1.30
CA ARG A 122 -0.51 6.86 1.21
C ARG A 122 0.45 7.24 2.34
N ILE A 123 0.60 8.52 2.64
CA ILE A 123 1.45 9.01 3.74
C ILE A 123 0.96 8.46 5.09
N MET A 124 -0.36 8.48 5.35
CA MET A 124 -0.95 7.91 6.56
C MET A 124 -0.68 6.41 6.66
N THR A 125 -0.86 5.65 5.58
CA THR A 125 -0.59 4.21 5.56
C THR A 125 0.89 3.91 5.80
N LEU A 126 1.80 4.61 5.14
CA LEU A 126 3.24 4.42 5.33
C LEU A 126 3.68 4.70 6.77
N HIS A 127 3.14 5.74 7.38
CA HIS A 127 3.52 6.11 8.75
C HIS A 127 2.90 5.20 9.80
N TYR A 128 1.58 4.92 9.73
CA TYR A 128 0.84 4.21 10.79
C TYR A 128 0.72 2.70 10.58
N LEU A 129 0.71 2.20 9.34
CA LEU A 129 0.57 0.77 9.07
C LEU A 129 1.88 0.11 8.64
N CYS A 130 2.87 0.90 8.23
CA CYS A 130 4.20 0.41 7.87
C CYS A 130 5.27 0.83 8.90
N ASP A 131 4.90 1.53 9.98
CA ASP A 131 5.79 2.02 11.05
C ASP A 131 7.00 2.81 10.54
N LEU A 132 6.83 3.56 9.42
CA LEU A 132 7.90 4.38 8.89
C LEU A 132 7.97 5.73 9.60
N THR A 133 9.19 6.18 9.90
CA THR A 133 9.42 7.53 10.41
C THR A 133 9.05 8.58 9.37
N VAL A 134 8.86 9.82 9.79
CA VAL A 134 8.59 10.94 8.88
C VAL A 134 9.68 11.08 7.81
N GLU A 135 10.93 10.88 8.19
CA GLU A 135 12.09 10.95 7.31
C GLU A 135 12.10 9.82 6.27
N GLN A 136 11.74 8.60 6.70
CA GLN A 136 11.61 7.45 5.81
C GLN A 136 10.45 7.63 4.82
N VAL A 137 9.29 8.11 5.30
CA VAL A 137 8.15 8.45 4.43
C VAL A 137 8.54 9.53 3.44
N ALA A 138 9.24 10.57 3.89
CA ALA A 138 9.72 11.65 3.03
C ALA A 138 10.64 11.11 1.92
N GLY A 139 11.59 10.25 2.27
CA GLY A 139 12.49 9.59 1.31
C GLY A 139 11.73 8.71 0.31
N GLU A 140 10.80 7.85 0.78
CA GLU A 140 10.03 6.95 -0.09
C GLU A 140 9.07 7.71 -1.03
N MET A 141 8.54 8.84 -0.57
CA MET A 141 7.60 9.66 -1.34
C MET A 141 8.27 10.74 -2.21
N GLY A 142 9.56 11.01 -2.01
CA GLY A 142 10.26 12.12 -2.64
C GLY A 142 9.74 13.49 -2.18
N LEU A 143 9.38 13.62 -0.90
CA LEU A 143 8.81 14.83 -0.29
C LEU A 143 9.74 15.38 0.80
N SER A 144 9.49 16.62 1.22
CA SER A 144 10.13 17.15 2.43
C SER A 144 9.47 16.60 3.70
N ALA A 145 10.23 16.47 4.79
CA ALA A 145 9.70 16.07 6.09
C ALA A 145 8.59 17.00 6.59
N SER A 146 8.69 18.30 6.32
CA SER A 146 7.65 19.28 6.65
C SER A 146 6.33 19.04 5.89
N THR A 147 6.42 18.68 4.61
CA THR A 147 5.26 18.30 3.79
C THR A 147 4.59 17.05 4.35
N VAL A 148 5.37 16.03 4.71
CA VAL A 148 4.86 14.80 5.33
C VAL A 148 4.14 15.12 6.65
N LYS A 149 4.74 15.91 7.54
CA LYS A 149 4.12 16.34 8.81
C LYS A 149 2.79 17.06 8.58
N THR A 150 2.72 17.94 7.59
CA THR A 150 1.48 18.65 7.24
C THR A 150 0.39 17.68 6.77
N HIS A 151 0.74 16.71 5.91
CA HIS A 151 -0.22 15.70 5.46
C HIS A 151 -0.68 14.79 6.61
N LEU A 152 0.21 14.39 7.51
CA LEU A 152 -0.14 13.60 8.69
C LEU A 152 -1.09 14.36 9.62
N SER A 153 -0.83 15.64 9.87
CA SER A 153 -1.72 16.48 10.70
C SER A 153 -3.12 16.60 10.09
N ARG A 154 -3.20 16.96 8.81
CA ARG A 154 -4.49 17.06 8.10
C ARG A 154 -5.21 15.71 7.99
N GLY A 155 -4.47 14.62 7.79
CA GLY A 155 -5.02 13.27 7.74
C GLY A 155 -5.64 12.85 9.05
N ARG A 156 -4.97 13.13 10.18
CA ARG A 156 -5.54 12.84 11.52
C ARG A 156 -6.83 13.60 11.77
N SER A 157 -6.86 14.91 11.48
CA SER A 157 -8.10 15.69 11.64
C SER A 157 -9.23 15.14 10.79
N ALA A 158 -8.98 14.87 9.52
CA ALA A 158 -10.01 14.35 8.62
C ALA A 158 -10.50 12.94 9.00
N LEU A 159 -9.64 12.08 9.57
CA LEU A 159 -10.05 10.77 10.09
C LEU A 159 -10.85 10.91 11.39
N ALA A 160 -10.43 11.80 12.31
CA ALA A 160 -11.14 12.04 13.55
C ALA A 160 -12.57 12.53 13.27
N ASP A 161 -12.73 13.50 12.38
CA ASP A 161 -14.04 14.03 11.99
C ASP A 161 -14.96 12.94 11.40
N ARG A 162 -14.39 12.01 10.60
CA ARG A 162 -15.17 10.94 9.98
C ARG A 162 -15.51 9.81 10.93
N LEU A 163 -14.58 9.39 11.79
CA LEU A 163 -14.80 8.29 12.72
C LEU A 163 -15.68 8.70 13.93
N GLN A 164 -15.88 9.99 14.15
CA GLN A 164 -16.83 10.54 15.14
C GLN A 164 -18.22 10.79 14.54
N ASP A 165 -18.44 10.63 13.22
CA ASP A 165 -19.74 10.79 12.59
C ASP A 165 -20.64 9.58 12.94
N PRO A 166 -21.71 9.74 13.72
CA PRO A 166 -22.58 8.64 14.17
C PRO A 166 -23.24 7.88 13.02
N ARG A 167 -23.20 8.38 11.78
CA ARG A 167 -23.71 7.69 10.59
C ARG A 167 -22.85 6.49 10.15
N ILE A 168 -21.66 6.31 10.73
CA ILE A 168 -20.80 5.13 10.44
C ILE A 168 -21.22 3.94 11.31
N GLU A 169 -21.89 4.17 12.46
CA GLU A 169 -22.37 3.10 13.35
C GLU A 169 -23.68 2.43 12.86
N GLU A 170 -24.39 3.05 11.92
CA GLU A 170 -25.68 2.54 11.37
C GLU A 170 -25.53 1.91 9.98
N ALA A 171 -24.46 1.16 9.69
CA ALA A 171 -24.48 0.26 8.55
C ALA A 171 -25.34 -0.96 8.94
N PRO A 172 -26.53 -1.16 8.33
CA PRO A 172 -27.43 -2.23 8.71
C PRO A 172 -26.77 -3.58 8.43
N GLY A 173 -26.58 -4.36 9.49
CA GLY A 173 -26.41 -5.77 9.36
C GLY A 173 -27.75 -6.37 8.88
N GLU A 174 -27.81 -6.80 7.65
CA GLU A 174 -28.72 -7.83 7.14
C GLU A 174 -27.95 -8.80 6.27
#